data_d2d0679f7caeafcc8658e0c12740ead5
#
_entry.id   d2d0679f7caeafcc8658e0c12740ead5
#
_cell.length_a   1.000
_cell.length_b   1.000
_cell.length_c   1.000
_cell.angle_alpha   90.00
_cell.angle_beta   90.00
_cell.angle_gamma   90.00
#
_symmetry.space_group_name_H-M   'P 1'
#
loop_
_entity.id
_entity.type
_entity.pdbx_description
1 polymer ?
#
loop_
_entity_poly.entity_id
_entity_poly.type
_entity_poly.pdbx_seq_one_letter_code
_entity_poly.pdbx_strand_id
1 'polypeptide(L)'
;VRALPGVGDYTAAAICSIAYDEPCAALDGNVFRVLSRLYDLDTPIDTTFGRRTFAALADSLIDRQRPGLYNQAIMDFGALCCLPAQPCCTECPLRDRCLAFAARTVDVRPVKQGRTAVEPRYFNYLHVECGDELVLRRRGAGDIWQGLYEFPLIETPEPVEYTVLAAMPEFCALFKDAGAVCLAGTVTMPVHQLSHRAIHAVFYRIVVERWTPSLREMLVIPREILGDYAVSRLTERYLSR
;
A
#
# COMPACT_ATOMS: atom_id res chain seq x y z
N VAL A 1 23.77 3.15 6.46
CA VAL A 1 22.48 3.23 5.75
C VAL A 1 21.36 2.62 6.59
N ARG A 2 21.51 1.42 7.16
CA ARG A 2 20.49 0.73 8.00
C ARG A 2 20.01 1.52 9.23
N ALA A 3 20.84 2.42 9.78
CA ALA A 3 20.49 3.23 10.94
C ALA A 3 19.53 4.38 10.60
N LEU A 4 19.23 4.62 9.32
CA LEU A 4 18.31 5.67 8.90
C LEU A 4 16.86 5.24 9.13
N PRO A 5 16.00 6.11 9.67
CA PRO A 5 14.58 5.81 9.86
C PRO A 5 13.90 5.41 8.54
N GLY A 6 13.12 4.34 8.56
CA GLY A 6 12.40 3.83 7.38
C GLY A 6 13.25 3.01 6.40
N VAL A 7 14.55 2.79 6.68
CA VAL A 7 15.43 1.98 5.83
C VAL A 7 15.53 0.56 6.38
N GLY A 8 14.85 -0.38 5.73
CA GLY A 8 14.95 -1.82 6.00
C GLY A 8 16.11 -2.47 5.25
N ASP A 9 16.29 -3.80 5.46
CA ASP A 9 17.38 -4.58 4.87
C ASP A 9 17.43 -4.49 3.34
N TYR A 10 16.28 -4.62 2.68
CA TYR A 10 16.17 -4.48 1.23
C TYR A 10 16.61 -3.08 0.75
N THR A 11 16.04 -2.03 1.34
CA THR A 11 16.36 -0.65 0.95
C THR A 11 17.83 -0.34 1.19
N ALA A 12 18.38 -0.79 2.31
CA ALA A 12 19.80 -0.62 2.62
C ALA A 12 20.70 -1.31 1.58
N ALA A 13 20.40 -2.57 1.24
CA ALA A 13 21.16 -3.32 0.25
C ALA A 13 21.06 -2.70 -1.15
N ALA A 14 19.88 -2.25 -1.55
CA ALA A 14 19.68 -1.56 -2.82
C ALA A 14 20.50 -0.26 -2.91
N ILE A 15 20.43 0.59 -1.87
CA ILE A 15 21.24 1.82 -1.82
C ILE A 15 22.74 1.51 -1.86
N CYS A 16 23.20 0.56 -1.02
CA CYS A 16 24.61 0.21 -0.95
C CYS A 16 25.13 -0.31 -2.28
N SER A 17 24.39 -1.17 -2.96
CA SER A 17 24.84 -1.76 -4.22
C SER A 17 24.72 -0.82 -5.41
N ILE A 18 23.66 0.00 -5.49
CA ILE A 18 23.41 0.87 -6.65
C ILE A 18 24.21 2.19 -6.58
N ALA A 19 24.31 2.78 -5.37
CA ALA A 19 24.94 4.08 -5.21
C ALA A 19 26.41 4.00 -4.76
N TYR A 20 26.84 2.87 -4.18
CA TYR A 20 28.17 2.73 -3.61
C TYR A 20 28.94 1.50 -4.10
N ASP A 21 28.39 0.74 -5.05
CA ASP A 21 28.96 -0.50 -5.60
C ASP A 21 29.37 -1.55 -4.53
N GLU A 22 28.72 -1.50 -3.38
CA GLU A 22 28.94 -2.50 -2.32
C GLU A 22 28.24 -3.82 -2.69
N PRO A 23 28.90 -4.98 -2.55
CA PRO A 23 28.34 -6.27 -2.95
C PRO A 23 27.30 -6.78 -1.96
N CYS A 24 26.19 -6.08 -1.82
CA CYS A 24 25.05 -6.38 -0.97
C CYS A 24 23.87 -6.87 -1.82
N ALA A 25 23.41 -8.09 -1.64
CA ALA A 25 22.26 -8.61 -2.37
C ALA A 25 20.94 -8.01 -1.85
N ALA A 26 20.15 -7.42 -2.76
CA ALA A 26 18.84 -6.86 -2.46
C ALA A 26 17.75 -7.92 -2.63
N LEU A 27 17.06 -8.28 -1.55
CA LEU A 27 16.00 -9.29 -1.54
C LEU A 27 14.62 -8.64 -1.42
N ASP A 28 13.93 -8.50 -2.54
CA ASP A 28 12.52 -8.13 -2.59
C ASP A 28 11.63 -9.34 -2.92
N GLY A 29 10.32 -9.12 -3.05
CA GLY A 29 9.38 -10.16 -3.41
C GLY A 29 9.65 -10.78 -4.79
N ASN A 30 10.23 -10.02 -5.72
CA ASN A 30 10.60 -10.49 -7.05
C ASN A 30 11.80 -11.44 -6.96
N VAL A 31 12.85 -11.02 -6.25
CA VAL A 31 14.08 -11.81 -6.07
C VAL A 31 13.78 -13.12 -5.32
N PHE A 32 12.99 -13.09 -4.25
CA PHE A 32 12.54 -14.31 -3.58
C PHE A 32 11.86 -15.28 -4.53
N ARG A 33 10.98 -14.79 -5.40
CA ARG A 33 10.25 -15.61 -6.38
C ARG A 33 11.18 -16.18 -7.43
N VAL A 34 12.08 -15.37 -7.99
CA VAL A 34 13.04 -15.81 -9.01
C VAL A 34 13.95 -16.89 -8.45
N LEU A 35 14.57 -16.66 -7.30
CA LEU A 35 15.48 -17.64 -6.67
C LEU A 35 14.75 -18.92 -6.26
N SER A 36 13.54 -18.78 -5.68
CA SER A 36 12.73 -19.92 -5.29
C SER A 36 12.39 -20.82 -6.48
N ARG A 37 12.08 -20.25 -7.64
CA ARG A 37 11.79 -20.99 -8.88
C ARG A 37 13.04 -21.52 -9.55
N LEU A 38 14.07 -20.70 -9.66
CA LEU A 38 15.30 -21.10 -10.34
C LEU A 38 15.96 -22.32 -9.68
N TYR A 39 15.95 -22.37 -8.34
CA TYR A 39 16.53 -23.45 -7.54
C TYR A 39 15.52 -24.44 -6.95
N ASP A 40 14.22 -24.31 -7.31
CA ASP A 40 13.09 -25.10 -6.79
C ASP A 40 13.04 -25.19 -5.27
N LEU A 41 13.32 -24.07 -4.58
CA LEU A 41 13.36 -24.05 -3.13
C LEU A 41 11.95 -24.06 -2.54
N ASP A 42 11.67 -25.02 -1.66
CA ASP A 42 10.41 -25.16 -0.93
C ASP A 42 10.44 -24.50 0.46
N THR A 43 11.57 -23.92 0.83
CA THR A 43 11.74 -23.18 2.08
C THR A 43 10.83 -21.94 2.09
N PRO A 44 9.95 -21.80 3.11
CA PRO A 44 9.03 -20.66 3.17
C PRO A 44 9.77 -19.33 3.33
N ILE A 45 9.50 -18.39 2.39
CA ILE A 45 10.21 -17.10 2.32
C ILE A 45 9.85 -16.12 3.44
N ASP A 46 8.76 -16.34 4.14
CA ASP A 46 8.21 -15.49 5.21
C ASP A 46 8.68 -15.90 6.61
N THR A 47 9.50 -16.95 6.72
CA THR A 47 10.12 -17.39 7.99
C THR A 47 11.51 -16.78 8.17
N THR A 48 11.97 -16.71 9.44
CA THR A 48 13.34 -16.25 9.73
C THR A 48 14.39 -17.16 9.09
N PHE A 49 14.15 -18.49 9.12
CA PHE A 49 15.02 -19.45 8.47
C PHE A 49 15.06 -19.24 6.95
N GLY A 50 13.90 -19.13 6.31
CA GLY A 50 13.81 -18.88 4.88
C GLY A 50 14.52 -17.59 4.46
N ARG A 51 14.30 -16.50 5.16
CA ARG A 51 14.97 -15.22 4.88
C ARG A 51 16.50 -15.36 4.94
N ARG A 52 17.03 -16.08 5.92
CA ARG A 52 18.48 -16.34 6.03
C ARG A 52 19.00 -17.22 4.89
N THR A 53 18.27 -18.28 4.54
CA THR A 53 18.63 -19.18 3.43
C THR A 53 18.70 -18.44 2.12
N PHE A 54 17.66 -17.64 1.80
CA PHE A 54 17.64 -16.87 0.58
C PHE A 54 18.67 -15.73 0.56
N ALA A 55 18.96 -15.10 1.71
CA ALA A 55 20.01 -14.12 1.83
C ALA A 55 21.39 -14.70 1.50
N ALA A 56 21.72 -15.84 2.10
CA ALA A 56 22.98 -16.54 1.84
C ALA A 56 23.10 -16.97 0.36
N LEU A 57 22.00 -17.45 -0.23
CA LEU A 57 21.97 -17.78 -1.66
C LEU A 57 22.21 -16.54 -2.54
N ALA A 58 21.48 -15.46 -2.29
CA ALA A 58 21.60 -14.23 -3.05
C ALA A 58 23.01 -13.61 -2.94
N ASP A 59 23.60 -13.62 -1.75
CA ASP A 59 24.97 -13.16 -1.52
C ASP A 59 26.03 -14.02 -2.24
N SER A 60 25.73 -15.31 -2.46
CA SER A 60 26.62 -16.21 -3.23
C SER A 60 26.54 -15.98 -4.74
N LEU A 61 25.46 -15.38 -5.22
CA LEU A 61 25.18 -15.20 -6.66
C LEU A 61 25.47 -13.79 -7.16
N ILE A 62 25.58 -12.81 -6.26
CA ILE A 62 25.77 -11.41 -6.66
C ILE A 62 27.05 -11.19 -7.46
N ASP A 63 26.97 -10.45 -8.54
CA ASP A 63 28.15 -9.98 -9.28
C ASP A 63 28.88 -8.92 -8.44
N ARG A 64 30.01 -9.31 -7.87
CA ARG A 64 30.81 -8.43 -7.00
C ARG A 64 31.46 -7.26 -7.71
N GLN A 65 31.57 -7.32 -9.04
CA GLN A 65 32.13 -6.21 -9.85
C GLN A 65 31.05 -5.20 -10.24
N ARG A 66 29.79 -5.66 -10.35
CA ARG A 66 28.65 -4.82 -10.76
C ARG A 66 27.40 -5.14 -9.94
N PRO A 67 27.46 -4.97 -8.60
CA PRO A 67 26.40 -5.43 -7.72
C PRO A 67 25.09 -4.69 -7.94
N GLY A 68 25.12 -3.38 -8.21
CA GLY A 68 23.94 -2.59 -8.51
C GLY A 68 23.23 -3.05 -9.78
N LEU A 69 24.00 -3.31 -10.85
CA LEU A 69 23.45 -3.81 -12.12
C LEU A 69 22.84 -5.21 -11.94
N TYR A 70 23.52 -6.09 -11.20
CA TYR A 70 22.99 -7.42 -10.88
C TYR A 70 21.66 -7.37 -10.13
N ASN A 71 21.59 -6.56 -9.06
CA ASN A 71 20.37 -6.41 -8.28
C ASN A 71 19.23 -5.84 -9.13
N GLN A 72 19.50 -4.83 -9.96
CA GLN A 72 18.49 -4.27 -10.86
C GLN A 72 18.01 -5.32 -11.86
N ALA A 73 18.92 -6.04 -12.51
CA ALA A 73 18.58 -7.05 -13.50
C ALA A 73 17.70 -8.18 -12.93
N ILE A 74 17.99 -8.70 -11.73
CA ILE A 74 17.19 -9.78 -11.15
C ILE A 74 15.82 -9.28 -10.68
N MET A 75 15.71 -8.04 -10.17
CA MET A 75 14.44 -7.43 -9.83
C MET A 75 13.57 -7.21 -11.06
N ASP A 76 14.13 -6.64 -12.13
CA ASP A 76 13.43 -6.41 -13.41
C ASP A 76 13.02 -7.73 -14.07
N PHE A 77 13.89 -8.72 -14.05
CA PHE A 77 13.56 -10.05 -14.54
C PHE A 77 12.35 -10.66 -13.78
N GLY A 78 12.30 -10.48 -12.47
CA GLY A 78 11.15 -10.89 -11.66
C GLY A 78 9.88 -10.09 -11.98
N ALA A 79 10.00 -8.81 -12.29
CA ALA A 79 8.87 -7.93 -12.59
C ALA A 79 8.32 -8.11 -14.01
N LEU A 80 9.16 -8.48 -14.99
CA LEU A 80 8.80 -8.50 -16.39
C LEU A 80 8.64 -9.91 -17.00
N CYS A 81 9.41 -10.89 -16.53
CA CYS A 81 9.44 -12.24 -17.09
C CYS A 81 8.92 -13.29 -16.09
N CYS A 82 9.55 -13.39 -14.92
CA CYS A 82 9.17 -14.38 -13.88
C CYS A 82 8.00 -13.87 -13.02
N LEU A 83 6.85 -13.61 -13.65
CA LEU A 83 5.67 -13.02 -13.01
C LEU A 83 5.08 -13.90 -11.92
N PRO A 84 4.35 -13.34 -10.93
CA PRO A 84 3.65 -14.11 -9.89
C PRO A 84 2.65 -15.10 -10.46
N ALA A 85 1.80 -14.64 -11.36
CA ALA A 85 0.86 -15.46 -12.12
C ALA A 85 1.24 -15.42 -13.62
N GLN A 86 1.10 -16.55 -14.30
CA GLN A 86 1.37 -16.69 -15.74
C GLN A 86 2.77 -16.18 -16.16
N PRO A 87 3.87 -16.70 -15.59
CA PRO A 87 5.22 -16.30 -15.99
C PRO A 87 5.51 -16.73 -17.44
N CYS A 88 6.34 -15.95 -18.14
CA CYS A 88 6.72 -16.21 -19.53
C CYS A 88 7.78 -17.34 -19.65
N CYS A 89 7.47 -18.53 -19.12
CA CYS A 89 8.44 -19.63 -19.02
C CYS A 89 8.93 -20.15 -20.37
N THR A 90 8.08 -20.14 -21.43
CA THR A 90 8.44 -20.62 -22.76
C THR A 90 9.52 -19.78 -23.44
N GLU A 91 9.54 -18.48 -23.15
CA GLU A 91 10.49 -17.50 -23.70
C GLU A 91 11.57 -17.10 -22.69
N CYS A 92 11.56 -17.73 -21.50
CA CYS A 92 12.45 -17.38 -20.42
C CYS A 92 13.91 -17.76 -20.73
N PRO A 93 14.88 -16.83 -20.68
CA PRO A 93 16.29 -17.13 -20.95
C PRO A 93 16.91 -18.09 -19.92
N LEU A 94 16.29 -18.25 -18.75
CA LEU A 94 16.73 -19.16 -17.69
C LEU A 94 15.99 -20.49 -17.71
N ARG A 95 15.09 -20.75 -18.67
CA ARG A 95 14.22 -21.93 -18.69
C ARG A 95 14.98 -23.25 -18.51
N ASP A 96 16.05 -23.43 -19.25
CA ASP A 96 16.80 -24.68 -19.26
C ASP A 96 17.62 -24.93 -17.98
N ARG A 97 17.76 -23.88 -17.15
CA ARG A 97 18.40 -23.95 -15.83
C ARG A 97 17.39 -23.86 -14.68
N CYS A 98 16.12 -23.68 -14.99
CA CYS A 98 15.10 -23.47 -13.96
C CYS A 98 14.60 -24.81 -13.42
N LEU A 99 14.96 -25.15 -12.19
CA LEU A 99 14.59 -26.42 -11.55
C LEU A 99 13.08 -26.52 -11.32
N ALA A 100 12.42 -25.43 -10.94
CA ALA A 100 10.96 -25.42 -10.78
C ALA A 100 10.24 -25.65 -12.11
N PHE A 101 10.77 -25.17 -13.23
CA PHE A 101 10.20 -25.47 -14.55
C PHE A 101 10.33 -26.95 -14.90
N ALA A 102 11.52 -27.50 -14.70
CA ALA A 102 11.78 -28.93 -14.90
C ALA A 102 10.90 -29.82 -14.01
N ALA A 103 10.72 -29.44 -12.74
CA ALA A 103 9.91 -30.16 -11.75
C ALA A 103 8.40 -29.86 -11.83
N ARG A 104 7.97 -28.92 -12.69
CA ARG A 104 6.57 -28.43 -12.80
C ARG A 104 6.01 -27.82 -11.49
N THR A 105 6.86 -27.16 -10.72
CA THR A 105 6.52 -26.56 -9.42
C THR A 105 6.44 -25.03 -9.47
N VAL A 106 6.52 -24.42 -10.65
CA VAL A 106 6.53 -22.95 -10.84
C VAL A 106 5.35 -22.28 -10.13
N ASP A 107 4.15 -22.84 -10.19
CA ASP A 107 2.94 -22.24 -9.63
C ASP A 107 2.86 -22.33 -8.10
N VAL A 108 3.61 -23.27 -7.51
CA VAL A 108 3.68 -23.46 -6.05
C VAL A 108 4.92 -22.81 -5.42
N ARG A 109 5.70 -22.07 -6.20
CA ARG A 109 6.87 -21.31 -5.73
C ARG A 109 6.65 -19.81 -5.90
N PRO A 110 7.07 -18.98 -4.92
CA PRO A 110 7.67 -19.32 -3.64
C PRO A 110 6.66 -19.86 -2.62
N VAL A 111 7.12 -20.71 -1.71
CA VAL A 111 6.31 -21.18 -0.58
C VAL A 111 6.22 -20.09 0.49
N LYS A 112 5.05 -19.96 1.12
CA LYS A 112 4.82 -19.16 2.31
C LYS A 112 4.17 -20.01 3.39
N GLN A 113 4.64 -19.89 4.61
CA GLN A 113 4.10 -20.62 5.76
C GLN A 113 2.80 -19.98 6.27
N GLY A 114 2.74 -18.64 6.28
CA GLY A 114 1.61 -17.87 6.76
C GLY A 114 0.81 -17.24 5.63
N ARG A 115 -0.52 -17.23 5.79
CA ARG A 115 -1.36 -16.28 5.06
C ARG A 115 -1.43 -15.01 5.88
N THR A 116 -1.02 -13.89 5.32
CA THR A 116 -1.24 -12.60 5.95
C THR A 116 -2.74 -12.43 6.17
N ALA A 117 -3.17 -12.37 7.43
CA ALA A 117 -4.53 -12.02 7.75
C ALA A 117 -4.79 -10.60 7.23
N VAL A 118 -5.83 -10.45 6.44
CA VAL A 118 -6.28 -9.15 5.94
C VAL A 118 -7.49 -8.74 6.74
N GLU A 119 -7.36 -7.67 7.52
CA GLU A 119 -8.45 -7.14 8.31
C GLU A 119 -9.23 -6.10 7.51
N PRO A 120 -10.56 -6.25 7.39
CA PRO A 120 -11.39 -5.23 6.77
C PRO A 120 -11.48 -4.00 7.68
N ARG A 121 -11.48 -2.82 7.06
CA ARG A 121 -11.77 -1.54 7.72
C ARG A 121 -12.80 -0.78 6.88
N TYR A 122 -13.78 -0.16 7.53
CA TYR A 122 -14.89 0.51 6.86
C TYR A 122 -14.79 2.01 7.12
N PHE A 123 -14.42 2.73 6.07
CA PHE A 123 -14.13 4.17 6.11
C PHE A 123 -15.30 4.95 5.52
N ASN A 124 -15.94 5.77 6.35
CA ASN A 124 -17.00 6.68 5.95
C ASN A 124 -16.40 8.10 5.90
N TYR A 125 -15.92 8.51 4.72
CA TYR A 125 -15.35 9.83 4.51
C TYR A 125 -16.44 10.86 4.31
N LEU A 126 -16.33 11.98 5.01
CA LEU A 126 -17.26 13.10 4.93
C LEU A 126 -16.61 14.23 4.13
N HIS A 127 -16.91 14.31 2.82
CA HIS A 127 -16.47 15.40 1.98
C HIS A 127 -17.40 16.59 2.23
N VAL A 128 -17.08 17.38 3.26
CA VAL A 128 -17.91 18.51 3.71
C VAL A 128 -17.50 19.78 3.01
N GLU A 129 -18.49 20.47 2.45
CA GLU A 129 -18.36 21.71 1.72
C GLU A 129 -19.25 22.81 2.35
N CYS A 130 -18.73 24.03 2.42
CA CYS A 130 -19.47 25.24 2.77
C CYS A 130 -19.08 26.37 1.81
N GLY A 131 -19.97 26.73 0.88
CA GLY A 131 -19.63 27.63 -0.23
C GLY A 131 -18.51 27.04 -1.09
N ASP A 132 -17.43 27.79 -1.27
CA ASP A 132 -16.25 27.39 -2.05
C ASP A 132 -15.12 26.77 -1.22
N GLU A 133 -15.38 26.49 0.05
CA GLU A 133 -14.43 25.88 0.98
C GLU A 133 -14.80 24.43 1.25
N LEU A 134 -13.80 23.65 1.64
CA LEU A 134 -13.94 22.29 2.15
C LEU A 134 -13.03 22.05 3.35
N VAL A 135 -13.28 20.97 4.08
CA VAL A 135 -12.51 20.63 5.27
C VAL A 135 -11.68 19.36 5.08
N LEU A 136 -10.44 19.41 5.52
CA LEU A 136 -9.51 18.28 5.60
C LEU A 136 -9.05 18.09 7.04
N ARG A 137 -8.57 16.89 7.33
CA ARG A 137 -7.79 16.61 8.54
C ARG A 137 -6.48 15.94 8.17
N ARG A 138 -5.46 16.08 9.00
CA ARG A 138 -4.20 15.37 8.84
C ARG A 138 -4.24 14.08 9.66
N ARG A 139 -3.88 12.94 9.06
CA ARG A 139 -3.82 11.67 9.78
C ARG A 139 -2.69 11.67 10.81
N GLY A 140 -3.03 11.22 12.01
CA GLY A 140 -2.10 11.10 13.13
C GLY A 140 -1.08 9.97 12.97
N ALA A 141 -0.20 9.86 13.98
CA ALA A 141 0.78 8.79 14.06
C ALA A 141 0.12 7.44 14.42
N GLY A 142 0.78 6.33 14.04
CA GLY A 142 0.42 4.97 14.46
C GLY A 142 -0.62 4.27 13.58
N ASP A 143 -1.08 4.89 12.50
CA ASP A 143 -2.01 4.26 11.54
C ASP A 143 -1.51 4.42 10.11
N ILE A 144 -2.17 3.71 9.16
CA ILE A 144 -1.90 3.83 7.73
C ILE A 144 -2.00 5.29 7.27
N TRP A 145 -1.19 5.66 6.27
CA TRP A 145 -1.19 6.99 5.64
C TRP A 145 -0.89 8.15 6.61
N GLN A 146 -0.11 7.87 7.65
CA GLN A 146 0.32 8.88 8.62
C GLN A 146 0.86 10.13 7.92
N GLY A 147 0.37 11.30 8.37
CA GLY A 147 0.82 12.60 7.88
C GLY A 147 0.16 13.04 6.57
N LEU A 148 -0.55 12.18 5.85
CA LEU A 148 -1.35 12.57 4.69
C LEU A 148 -2.64 13.26 5.14
N TYR A 149 -3.19 14.07 4.23
CA TYR A 149 -4.49 14.72 4.43
C TYR A 149 -5.62 13.83 3.92
N GLU A 150 -6.77 13.96 4.54
CA GLU A 150 -7.98 13.24 4.19
C GLU A 150 -9.22 14.04 4.58
N PHE A 151 -10.37 13.71 4.02
CA PHE A 151 -11.65 14.22 4.54
C PHE A 151 -11.90 13.72 5.95
N PRO A 152 -12.70 14.41 6.79
CA PRO A 152 -13.16 13.87 8.05
C PRO A 152 -13.66 12.43 7.88
N LEU A 153 -13.30 11.56 8.80
CA LEU A 153 -13.54 10.13 8.69
C LEU A 153 -14.23 9.61 9.95
N ILE A 154 -15.31 8.89 9.75
CA ILE A 154 -15.92 8.03 10.79
C ILE A 154 -15.67 6.58 10.38
N GLU A 155 -14.88 5.88 11.16
CA GLU A 155 -14.61 4.46 10.94
C GLU A 155 -15.63 3.62 11.71
N THR A 156 -16.19 2.62 11.03
CA THR A 156 -17.18 1.72 11.62
C THR A 156 -16.69 0.27 11.58
N PRO A 157 -17.16 -0.61 12.49
CA PRO A 157 -16.77 -2.02 12.50
C PRO A 157 -17.31 -2.82 11.32
N GLU A 158 -18.36 -2.33 10.68
CA GLU A 158 -19.06 -2.95 9.54
C GLU A 158 -19.60 -1.87 8.60
N PRO A 159 -20.04 -2.23 7.37
CA PRO A 159 -20.68 -1.30 6.46
C PRO A 159 -21.94 -0.71 7.08
N VAL A 160 -22.13 0.61 6.95
CA VAL A 160 -23.32 1.30 7.44
C VAL A 160 -23.94 2.16 6.35
N GLU A 161 -25.28 2.27 6.38
CA GLU A 161 -26.00 3.20 5.53
C GLU A 161 -25.90 4.64 6.07
N TYR A 162 -26.06 5.63 5.17
CA TYR A 162 -25.96 7.04 5.56
C TYR A 162 -26.88 7.43 6.71
N THR A 163 -28.08 6.90 6.75
CA THR A 163 -29.06 7.20 7.81
C THR A 163 -28.57 6.74 9.18
N VAL A 164 -27.89 5.60 9.24
CA VAL A 164 -27.27 5.08 10.47
C VAL A 164 -26.06 5.93 10.84
N LEU A 165 -25.19 6.22 9.86
CA LEU A 165 -24.02 7.08 10.05
C LEU A 165 -24.40 8.47 10.58
N ALA A 166 -25.43 9.08 9.99
CA ALA A 166 -25.92 10.41 10.38
C ALA A 166 -26.52 10.46 11.80
N ALA A 167 -26.94 9.31 12.34
CA ALA A 167 -27.43 9.19 13.71
C ALA A 167 -26.31 8.90 14.73
N MET A 168 -25.07 8.66 14.30
CA MET A 168 -23.97 8.38 15.21
C MET A 168 -23.55 9.63 16.00
N PRO A 169 -23.14 9.46 17.27
CA PRO A 169 -22.71 10.59 18.10
C PRO A 169 -21.61 11.43 17.49
N GLU A 170 -20.64 10.78 16.82
CA GLU A 170 -19.52 11.43 16.15
C GLU A 170 -19.98 12.32 15.00
N PHE A 171 -20.94 11.84 14.20
CA PHE A 171 -21.52 12.63 13.13
C PHE A 171 -22.32 13.81 13.70
N CYS A 172 -23.19 13.56 14.67
CA CYS A 172 -23.97 14.60 15.32
C CYS A 172 -23.10 15.68 15.96
N ALA A 173 -21.97 15.30 16.57
CA ALA A 173 -21.02 16.24 17.15
C ALA A 173 -20.33 17.13 16.10
N LEU A 174 -19.96 16.55 14.94
CA LEU A 174 -19.35 17.30 13.86
C LEU A 174 -20.29 18.37 13.27
N PHE A 175 -21.57 18.04 13.13
CA PHE A 175 -22.56 18.89 12.46
C PHE A 175 -23.48 19.67 13.43
N LYS A 176 -23.18 19.65 14.71
CA LYS A 176 -23.93 20.44 15.69
C LYS A 176 -23.86 21.94 15.32
N ASP A 177 -25.01 22.57 15.19
CA ASP A 177 -25.15 23.98 14.81
C ASP A 177 -24.68 24.33 13.37
N ALA A 178 -24.56 23.34 12.47
CA ALA A 178 -24.19 23.56 11.06
C ALA A 178 -25.27 24.28 10.23
N GLY A 179 -26.47 24.42 10.77
CA GLY A 179 -27.65 24.84 10.01
C GLY A 179 -28.19 23.68 9.16
N ALA A 180 -28.50 23.94 7.91
CA ALA A 180 -28.88 22.87 6.98
C ALA A 180 -27.67 21.98 6.66
N VAL A 181 -27.88 20.66 6.73
CA VAL A 181 -26.90 19.62 6.39
C VAL A 181 -27.51 18.78 5.27
N CYS A 182 -26.98 18.91 4.06
CA CYS A 182 -27.53 18.26 2.88
C CYS A 182 -26.56 17.23 2.32
N LEU A 183 -26.99 15.96 2.18
CA LEU A 183 -26.26 14.96 1.42
C LEU A 183 -26.39 15.25 -0.07
N ALA A 184 -25.30 15.69 -0.70
CA ALA A 184 -25.26 16.02 -2.12
C ALA A 184 -24.85 14.82 -3.01
N GLY A 185 -24.25 13.79 -2.44
CA GLY A 185 -23.87 12.59 -3.19
C GLY A 185 -23.18 11.55 -2.34
N THR A 186 -23.15 10.33 -2.85
CA THR A 186 -22.46 9.18 -2.22
C THR A 186 -21.68 8.44 -3.28
N VAL A 187 -20.41 8.12 -2.99
CA VAL A 187 -19.52 7.36 -3.87
C VAL A 187 -18.89 6.20 -3.10
N THR A 188 -19.28 4.98 -3.43
CA THR A 188 -18.62 3.77 -2.92
C THR A 188 -17.41 3.47 -3.78
N MET A 189 -16.25 3.30 -3.15
CA MET A 189 -15.01 2.97 -3.83
C MET A 189 -14.83 1.44 -3.94
N PRO A 190 -14.14 0.96 -4.99
CA PRO A 190 -13.63 -0.41 -4.99
C PRO A 190 -12.74 -0.64 -3.77
N VAL A 191 -12.75 -1.87 -3.24
CA VAL A 191 -11.91 -2.24 -2.09
C VAL A 191 -10.45 -1.88 -2.36
N HIS A 192 -9.88 -1.05 -1.49
CA HIS A 192 -8.48 -0.67 -1.58
C HIS A 192 -7.63 -1.63 -0.75
N GLN A 193 -6.98 -2.56 -1.45
CA GLN A 193 -6.20 -3.61 -0.83
C GLN A 193 -4.81 -3.11 -0.41
N LEU A 194 -4.49 -3.27 0.86
CA LEU A 194 -3.15 -3.11 1.44
C LEU A 194 -2.63 -4.47 1.90
N SER A 195 -1.35 -4.54 2.29
CA SER A 195 -0.72 -5.81 2.70
C SER A 195 -1.46 -6.53 3.84
N HIS A 196 -1.97 -5.77 4.81
CA HIS A 196 -2.63 -6.28 6.02
C HIS A 196 -4.04 -5.72 6.24
N ARG A 197 -4.56 -4.90 5.32
CA ARG A 197 -5.85 -4.23 5.45
C ARG A 197 -6.60 -4.25 4.12
N ALA A 198 -7.91 -4.44 4.19
CA ALA A 198 -8.83 -4.22 3.08
C ALA A 198 -9.71 -3.02 3.44
N ILE A 199 -9.51 -1.89 2.75
CA ILE A 199 -10.23 -0.66 3.04
C ILE A 199 -11.48 -0.61 2.18
N HIS A 200 -12.63 -0.66 2.83
CA HIS A 200 -13.95 -0.43 2.24
C HIS A 200 -14.31 1.03 2.50
N ALA A 201 -14.30 1.87 1.47
CA ALA A 201 -14.49 3.31 1.63
C ALA A 201 -15.74 3.79 0.91
N VAL A 202 -16.51 4.61 1.62
CA VAL A 202 -17.62 5.38 1.08
C VAL A 202 -17.33 6.86 1.32
N PHE A 203 -17.51 7.68 0.29
CA PHE A 203 -17.40 9.13 0.38
C PHE A 203 -18.79 9.73 0.31
N TYR A 204 -19.16 10.48 1.33
CA TYR A 204 -20.40 11.24 1.42
C TYR A 204 -20.10 12.71 1.19
N ARG A 205 -20.56 13.25 0.06
CA ARG A 205 -20.49 14.68 -0.21
C ARG A 205 -21.62 15.38 0.53
N ILE A 206 -21.23 16.25 1.48
CA ILE A 206 -22.15 16.92 2.39
C ILE A 206 -21.96 18.42 2.24
N VAL A 207 -23.05 19.13 1.97
CA VAL A 207 -23.05 20.58 1.93
C VAL A 207 -23.68 21.11 3.21
N VAL A 208 -22.98 22.04 3.88
CA VAL A 208 -23.44 22.68 5.11
C VAL A 208 -23.67 24.16 4.88
N GLU A 209 -24.60 24.73 5.64
CA GLU A 209 -24.90 26.17 5.59
C GLU A 209 -23.78 27.00 6.24
N ARG A 210 -23.15 26.47 7.30
CA ARG A 210 -22.08 27.14 8.03
C ARG A 210 -21.13 26.13 8.67
N TRP A 211 -19.89 26.54 8.85
CA TRP A 211 -18.88 25.77 9.57
C TRP A 211 -19.21 25.71 11.07
N THR A 212 -19.20 24.53 11.62
CA THR A 212 -19.30 24.30 13.08
C THR A 212 -17.96 24.53 13.78
N PRO A 213 -17.92 24.76 15.11
CA PRO A 213 -16.66 24.78 15.84
C PRO A 213 -15.82 23.52 15.64
N SER A 214 -16.42 22.32 15.69
CA SER A 214 -15.73 21.04 15.50
C SER A 214 -15.10 20.89 14.11
N LEU A 215 -15.74 21.39 13.05
CA LEU A 215 -15.18 21.38 11.69
C LEU A 215 -14.10 22.44 11.53
N ARG A 216 -14.19 23.58 12.24
CA ARG A 216 -13.16 24.63 12.22
C ARG A 216 -11.89 24.27 13.01
N GLU A 217 -11.93 23.30 13.90
CA GLU A 217 -10.74 22.73 14.55
C GLU A 217 -9.89 21.93 13.56
N MET A 218 -10.46 21.53 12.43
CA MET A 218 -9.75 20.90 11.31
C MET A 218 -9.26 21.96 10.31
N LEU A 219 -8.69 21.54 9.24
CA LEU A 219 -8.14 22.41 8.20
C LEU A 219 -9.23 22.77 7.17
N VAL A 220 -9.79 23.98 7.26
CA VAL A 220 -10.67 24.52 6.23
C VAL A 220 -9.84 25.19 5.16
N ILE A 221 -10.07 24.82 3.89
CA ILE A 221 -9.34 25.32 2.73
C ILE A 221 -10.29 25.70 1.58
N PRO A 222 -9.91 26.65 0.72
CA PRO A 222 -10.57 26.83 -0.58
C PRO A 222 -10.46 25.55 -1.42
N ARG A 223 -11.53 25.20 -2.13
CA ARG A 223 -11.56 24.00 -2.99
C ARG A 223 -10.44 24.00 -4.04
N GLU A 224 -10.09 25.16 -4.56
CA GLU A 224 -9.09 25.35 -5.62
C GLU A 224 -7.70 24.84 -5.25
N ILE A 225 -7.32 24.91 -3.96
CA ILE A 225 -6.00 24.50 -3.49
C ILE A 225 -5.97 23.06 -2.94
N LEU A 226 -7.04 22.30 -3.09
CA LEU A 226 -7.08 20.89 -2.63
C LEU A 226 -5.94 20.07 -3.23
N GLY A 227 -5.53 20.36 -4.46
CA GLY A 227 -4.42 19.69 -5.14
C GLY A 227 -3.04 19.88 -4.51
N ASP A 228 -2.87 20.88 -3.65
CA ASP A 228 -1.60 21.15 -2.96
C ASP A 228 -1.40 20.27 -1.73
N TYR A 229 -2.43 19.51 -1.34
CA TYR A 229 -2.39 18.65 -0.17
C TYR A 229 -2.12 17.19 -0.54
N ALA A 230 -1.10 16.60 0.08
CA ALA A 230 -0.77 15.20 -0.12
C ALA A 230 -1.85 14.30 0.49
N VAL A 231 -2.60 13.59 -0.35
CA VAL A 231 -3.67 12.67 0.03
C VAL A 231 -3.29 11.22 -0.27
N SER A 232 -4.04 10.26 0.28
CA SER A 232 -3.85 8.86 -0.06
C SER A 232 -4.28 8.56 -1.51
N ARG A 233 -3.72 7.50 -2.11
CA ARG A 233 -4.14 7.03 -3.44
C ARG A 233 -5.65 6.71 -3.52
N LEU A 234 -6.25 6.31 -2.42
CA LEU A 234 -7.70 6.08 -2.33
C LEU A 234 -8.47 7.38 -2.50
N THR A 235 -8.07 8.43 -1.78
CA THR A 235 -8.68 9.78 -1.88
C THR A 235 -8.43 10.40 -3.25
N GLU A 236 -7.22 10.27 -3.80
CA GLU A 236 -6.89 10.72 -5.15
C GLU A 236 -7.81 10.10 -6.22
N ARG A 237 -8.04 8.77 -6.14
CA ARG A 237 -8.96 8.08 -7.04
C ARG A 237 -10.42 8.53 -6.88
N TYR A 238 -10.82 8.94 -5.70
CA TYR A 238 -12.14 9.54 -5.49
C TYR A 238 -12.24 10.90 -6.16
N LEU A 239 -11.23 11.75 -5.99
CA LEU A 239 -11.20 13.10 -6.57
C LEU A 239 -11.11 13.13 -8.10
N SER A 240 -10.64 12.04 -8.71
CA SER A 240 -10.51 11.90 -10.17
C SER A 240 -11.79 11.39 -10.85
N ARG A 241 -12.91 11.22 -10.11
CA ARG A 241 -14.22 10.79 -10.63
C ARG A 241 -15.14 11.96 -10.88
#